data_cb066a9b17d08430e6208f0fad4fd966
#
_entry.id   cb066a9b17d08430e6208f0fad4fd966
#
_cell.length_a   1.000
_cell.length_b   1.000
_cell.length_c   1.000
_cell.angle_alpha   90.00
_cell.angle_beta   90.00
_cell.angle_gamma   90.00
#
_symmetry.space_group_name_H-M   'P 1'
#
loop_
_entity.id
_entity.type
_entity.pdbx_description
1 polymer ?
#
loop_
_entity_poly.entity_id
_entity_poly.type
_entity_poly.pdbx_seq_one_letter_code
_entity_poly.pdbx_strand_id
1 'polypeptide(L)'
;MTSINAALQVDLLDQANASRVRDKIYSGFGGSTDFIVGALHSRGGKSFMTLPSWHAKTNTSKIVPMINDGVTSFQHSFVVTEQGIAECFGHNESEQAKNLIEKAAHPDARSDLRIAAKKMGL
;
A
#
# COMPACT_ATOMS: atom_id res chain seq x y z
N MET A 1 -7.34 -19.27 1.80
CA MET A 1 -6.08 -18.84 2.44
C MET A 1 -6.13 -17.34 2.69
N THR A 2 -5.64 -16.89 3.83
CA THR A 2 -5.50 -15.46 4.13
C THR A 2 -4.01 -15.16 4.36
N SER A 3 -3.52 -14.13 3.71
CA SER A 3 -2.15 -13.64 3.82
C SER A 3 -2.16 -12.27 4.50
N ILE A 4 -1.30 -12.08 5.49
CA ILE A 4 -1.12 -10.81 6.20
C ILE A 4 0.37 -10.47 6.19
N ASN A 5 0.74 -9.37 5.56
CA ASN A 5 2.11 -8.91 5.42
C ASN A 5 2.22 -7.45 5.85
N ALA A 6 3.43 -7.01 6.20
CA ALA A 6 3.72 -5.64 6.57
C ALA A 6 4.55 -4.95 5.50
N ALA A 7 4.32 -3.65 5.32
CA ALA A 7 5.08 -2.81 4.41
C ALA A 7 5.66 -1.58 5.13
N LEU A 8 6.65 -0.98 4.51
CA LEU A 8 7.24 0.30 4.93
C LEU A 8 6.47 1.48 4.34
N GLN A 9 6.00 1.33 3.10
CA GLN A 9 5.21 2.31 2.36
C GLN A 9 4.27 1.59 1.39
N VAL A 10 3.14 2.22 1.09
CA VAL A 10 2.22 1.82 0.01
C VAL A 10 1.89 3.06 -0.81
N ASP A 11 1.85 2.95 -2.12
CA ASP A 11 1.47 4.06 -3.00
C ASP A 11 0.02 3.96 -3.50
N LEU A 12 -0.40 4.97 -4.25
CA LEU A 12 -1.78 5.07 -4.76
C LEU A 12 -2.09 4.04 -5.86
N LEU A 13 -1.08 3.36 -6.39
CA LEU A 13 -1.21 2.26 -7.34
C LEU A 13 -1.13 0.88 -6.67
N ASP A 14 -1.23 0.84 -5.34
CA ASP A 14 -1.10 -0.38 -4.52
C ASP A 14 0.25 -1.09 -4.67
N GLN A 15 1.30 -0.36 -5.00
CA GLN A 15 2.66 -0.86 -4.88
C GLN A 15 3.11 -0.79 -3.43
N ALA A 16 3.74 -1.84 -2.93
CA ALA A 16 4.21 -1.92 -1.56
C ALA A 16 5.73 -2.06 -1.50
N ASN A 17 6.36 -1.22 -0.69
CA ASN A 17 7.78 -1.30 -0.38
C ASN A 17 7.97 -1.95 1.00
N ALA A 18 8.62 -3.09 1.04
CA ALA A 18 8.95 -3.81 2.26
C ALA A 18 10.46 -4.02 2.45
N SER A 19 11.30 -3.55 1.53
CA SER A 19 12.72 -3.90 1.49
C SER A 19 13.68 -2.72 1.41
N ARG A 20 13.23 -1.52 1.06
CA ARG A 20 14.10 -0.37 0.85
C ARG A 20 13.74 0.81 1.73
N VAL A 21 14.77 1.49 2.25
CA VAL A 21 14.64 2.74 3.01
C VAL A 21 15.66 3.72 2.45
N ARG A 22 15.20 4.86 1.94
CA ARG A 22 16.06 5.94 1.40
C ARG A 22 17.10 5.42 0.41
N ASP A 23 16.65 4.73 -0.64
CA ASP A 23 17.47 4.16 -1.72
C ASP A 23 18.45 3.06 -1.27
N LYS A 24 18.39 2.64 -0.01
CA LYS A 24 19.21 1.54 0.52
C LYS A 24 18.35 0.30 0.71
N ILE A 25 18.90 -0.85 0.34
CA ILE A 25 18.31 -2.14 0.64
C ILE A 25 18.40 -2.36 2.15
N TYR A 26 17.23 -2.43 2.80
CA TYR A 26 17.13 -2.70 4.22
C TYR A 26 17.04 -4.21 4.50
N SER A 27 16.35 -4.92 3.64
CA SER A 27 16.20 -6.38 3.71
C SER A 27 15.97 -6.95 2.31
N GLY A 28 16.07 -8.27 2.18
CA GLY A 28 15.61 -8.97 0.98
C GLY A 28 14.07 -8.92 0.84
N PHE A 29 13.57 -9.36 -0.31
CA PHE A 29 12.13 -9.37 -0.59
C PHE A 29 11.34 -10.36 0.28
N GLY A 30 12.00 -11.39 0.82
CA GLY A 30 11.34 -12.42 1.62
C GLY A 30 10.31 -13.23 0.82
N GLY A 31 9.35 -13.81 1.54
CA GLY A 31 8.31 -14.68 0.97
C GLY A 31 6.95 -13.99 0.76
N SER A 32 6.85 -12.68 0.94
CA SER A 32 5.56 -11.98 0.87
C SER A 32 4.84 -12.16 -0.47
N THR A 33 5.58 -12.15 -1.57
CA THR A 33 5.07 -12.43 -2.92
C THR A 33 4.35 -13.76 -3.01
N ASP A 34 4.97 -14.84 -2.53
CA ASP A 34 4.39 -16.19 -2.58
C ASP A 34 3.11 -16.26 -1.76
N PHE A 35 3.09 -15.64 -0.59
CA PHE A 35 1.91 -15.60 0.28
C PHE A 35 0.76 -14.80 -0.34
N ILE A 36 1.05 -13.64 -0.93
CA ILE A 36 0.05 -12.79 -1.58
C ILE A 36 -0.56 -13.53 -2.79
N VAL A 37 0.28 -14.04 -3.69
CA VAL A 37 -0.17 -14.79 -4.87
C VAL A 37 -0.93 -16.04 -4.48
N GLY A 38 -0.43 -16.80 -3.52
CA GLY A 38 -1.11 -17.99 -3.00
C GLY A 38 -2.48 -17.68 -2.41
N ALA A 39 -2.60 -16.58 -1.66
CA ALA A 39 -3.88 -16.14 -1.11
C ALA A 39 -4.86 -15.75 -2.21
N LEU A 40 -4.42 -14.94 -3.19
CA LEU A 40 -5.28 -14.49 -4.29
C LEU A 40 -5.80 -15.63 -5.17
N HIS A 41 -5.02 -16.71 -5.34
CA HIS A 41 -5.41 -17.88 -6.12
C HIS A 41 -6.21 -18.92 -5.31
N SER A 42 -6.23 -18.82 -4.00
CA SER A 42 -6.99 -19.73 -3.17
C SER A 42 -8.48 -19.38 -3.16
N ARG A 43 -9.34 -20.39 -3.02
CA ARG A 43 -10.79 -20.18 -2.97
C ARG A 43 -11.17 -19.30 -1.75
N GLY A 44 -11.81 -18.18 -2.01
CA GLY A 44 -12.17 -17.20 -0.98
C GLY A 44 -10.97 -16.55 -0.30
N GLY A 45 -9.77 -16.64 -0.91
CA GLY A 45 -8.55 -16.09 -0.36
C GLY A 45 -8.51 -14.57 -0.39
N LYS A 46 -7.78 -14.01 0.58
CA LYS A 46 -7.59 -12.56 0.73
C LYS A 46 -6.16 -12.25 1.15
N SER A 47 -5.61 -11.16 0.61
CA SER A 47 -4.31 -10.64 1.02
C SER A 47 -4.48 -9.27 1.68
N PHE A 48 -3.88 -9.14 2.86
CA PHE A 48 -3.86 -7.89 3.63
C PHE A 48 -2.44 -7.36 3.69
N MET A 49 -2.26 -6.10 3.33
CA MET A 49 -1.02 -5.37 3.54
C MET A 49 -1.22 -4.40 4.69
N THR A 50 -0.41 -4.49 5.73
CA THR A 50 -0.56 -3.70 6.96
C THR A 50 0.61 -2.76 7.16
N LEU A 51 0.34 -1.53 7.57
CA LEU A 51 1.36 -0.55 7.94
C LEU A 51 0.75 0.56 8.80
N PRO A 52 1.56 1.26 9.64
CA PRO A 52 1.10 2.52 10.22
C PRO A 52 0.90 3.56 9.10
N SER A 53 -0.07 4.46 9.23
CA SER A 53 -0.30 5.50 8.23
C SER A 53 0.74 6.62 8.27
N TRP A 54 1.45 6.77 9.39
CA TRP A 54 2.36 7.87 9.66
C TRP A 54 3.66 7.42 10.30
N HIS A 55 4.76 8.03 9.89
CA HIS A 55 6.07 7.82 10.50
C HIS A 55 6.42 9.00 11.41
N ALA A 56 6.34 8.81 12.73
CA ALA A 56 6.49 9.86 13.71
C ALA A 56 7.86 10.55 13.70
N LYS A 57 8.95 9.78 13.55
CA LYS A 57 10.33 10.33 13.56
C LYS A 57 10.60 11.30 12.41
N THR A 58 10.12 10.98 11.22
CA THR A 58 10.32 11.80 10.01
C THR A 58 9.13 12.70 9.73
N ASN A 59 8.04 12.57 10.50
CA ASN A 59 6.81 13.32 10.35
C ASN A 59 6.26 13.24 8.90
N THR A 60 6.20 12.03 8.36
CA THR A 60 5.80 11.76 6.96
C THR A 60 4.74 10.67 6.87
N SER A 61 3.91 10.77 5.81
CA SER A 61 2.94 9.74 5.48
C SER A 61 3.62 8.47 4.95
N LYS A 62 3.09 7.32 5.32
CA LYS A 62 3.49 6.02 4.76
C LYS A 62 2.60 5.59 3.59
N ILE A 63 1.48 6.24 3.39
CA ILE A 63 0.75 6.19 2.12
C ILE A 63 1.29 7.34 1.28
N VAL A 64 1.89 7.04 0.14
CA VAL A 64 2.60 7.98 -0.71
C VAL A 64 2.01 8.02 -2.13
N PRO A 65 2.23 9.10 -2.90
CA PRO A 65 1.70 9.17 -4.27
C PRO A 65 2.22 8.07 -5.17
N MET A 66 3.52 7.87 -5.21
CA MET A 66 4.18 6.86 -6.04
C MET A 66 5.51 6.46 -5.42
N ILE A 67 5.79 5.16 -5.42
CA ILE A 67 7.09 4.61 -5.04
C ILE A 67 7.94 4.50 -6.31
N ASN A 68 9.10 5.15 -6.32
CA ASN A 68 10.01 5.18 -7.46
C ASN A 68 11.12 4.12 -7.38
N ASP A 69 11.21 3.42 -6.26
CA ASP A 69 12.18 2.33 -6.09
C ASP A 69 11.70 1.04 -6.77
N GLY A 70 12.63 0.13 -7.00
CA GLY A 70 12.31 -1.21 -7.48
C GLY A 70 11.54 -1.99 -6.42
N VAL A 71 10.23 -2.06 -6.59
CA VAL A 71 9.32 -2.81 -5.71
C VAL A 71 8.50 -3.80 -6.51
N THR A 72 7.96 -4.80 -5.84
CA THR A 72 7.02 -5.74 -6.46
C THR A 72 5.62 -5.14 -6.43
N SER A 73 4.96 -5.13 -7.58
CA SER A 73 3.58 -4.68 -7.72
C SER A 73 2.66 -5.89 -7.68
N PHE A 74 1.93 -6.05 -6.60
CA PHE A 74 0.82 -7.00 -6.49
C PHE A 74 -0.39 -6.25 -5.99
N GLN A 75 -1.52 -6.54 -6.59
CA GLN A 75 -2.77 -6.00 -6.10
C GLN A 75 -3.17 -6.75 -4.82
N HIS A 76 -3.15 -6.05 -3.71
CA HIS A 76 -3.63 -6.57 -2.43
C HIS A 76 -5.15 -6.55 -2.39
N SER A 77 -5.74 -7.45 -1.61
CA SER A 77 -7.19 -7.36 -1.36
C SER A 77 -7.49 -6.10 -0.54
N PHE A 78 -6.70 -5.89 0.50
CA PHE A 78 -6.89 -4.75 1.42
C PHE A 78 -5.54 -4.18 1.87
N VAL A 79 -5.51 -2.86 2.03
CA VAL A 79 -4.46 -2.15 2.77
C VAL A 79 -5.05 -1.67 4.09
N VAL A 80 -4.40 -2.02 5.19
CA VAL A 80 -4.89 -1.77 6.55
C VAL A 80 -3.92 -0.87 7.30
N THR A 81 -4.43 0.23 7.83
CA THR A 81 -3.72 1.11 8.76
C THR A 81 -4.58 1.33 10.01
N GLU A 82 -4.05 2.06 10.99
CA GLU A 82 -4.83 2.47 12.17
C GLU A 82 -5.98 3.43 11.81
N GLN A 83 -5.98 4.00 10.62
CA GLN A 83 -7.06 4.87 10.14
C GLN A 83 -8.24 4.06 9.58
N GLY A 84 -8.01 2.86 9.09
CA GLY A 84 -9.05 2.02 8.54
C GLY A 84 -8.54 1.03 7.50
N ILE A 85 -9.46 0.53 6.70
CA ILE A 85 -9.23 -0.52 5.70
C ILE A 85 -9.59 0.02 4.32
N ALA A 86 -8.63 0.02 3.40
CA ALA A 86 -8.83 0.36 2.01
C ALA A 86 -8.97 -0.92 1.17
N GLU A 87 -10.07 -1.08 0.48
CA GLU A 87 -10.28 -2.17 -0.46
C GLU A 87 -9.63 -1.82 -1.80
N CYS A 88 -8.78 -2.71 -2.29
CA CYS A 88 -8.00 -2.51 -3.52
C CYS A 88 -8.40 -3.47 -4.62
N PHE A 89 -8.48 -4.76 -4.34
CA PHE A 89 -8.83 -5.77 -5.33
C PHE A 89 -10.25 -5.57 -5.87
N GLY A 90 -10.39 -5.66 -7.18
CA GLY A 90 -11.70 -5.50 -7.84
C GLY A 90 -12.07 -4.06 -8.18
N HIS A 91 -11.22 -3.09 -7.85
CA HIS A 91 -11.39 -1.68 -8.18
C HIS A 91 -10.42 -1.22 -9.28
N ASN A 92 -10.81 -0.22 -10.06
CA ASN A 92 -9.89 0.43 -10.98
C ASN A 92 -8.90 1.33 -10.24
N GLU A 93 -7.89 1.84 -10.93
CA GLU A 93 -6.83 2.65 -10.32
C GLU A 93 -7.36 3.90 -9.60
N SER A 94 -8.34 4.58 -10.19
CA SER A 94 -8.95 5.78 -9.57
C SER A 94 -9.72 5.46 -8.29
N GLU A 95 -10.51 4.39 -8.29
CA GLU A 95 -11.26 3.93 -7.11
C GLU A 95 -10.30 3.45 -6.01
N GLN A 96 -9.27 2.73 -6.40
CA GLN A 96 -8.23 2.23 -5.52
C GLN A 96 -7.48 3.38 -4.83
N ALA A 97 -7.04 4.37 -5.60
CA ALA A 97 -6.41 5.58 -5.06
C ALA A 97 -7.33 6.32 -4.10
N LYS A 98 -8.60 6.48 -4.44
CA LYS A 98 -9.60 7.11 -3.58
C LYS A 98 -9.77 6.34 -2.27
N ASN A 99 -9.89 5.02 -2.32
CA ASN A 99 -10.02 4.19 -1.12
C ASN A 99 -8.79 4.30 -0.22
N LEU A 100 -7.60 4.27 -0.80
CA LEU A 100 -6.35 4.43 -0.05
C LEU A 100 -6.27 5.79 0.65
N ILE A 101 -6.61 6.86 -0.03
CA ILE A 101 -6.60 8.22 0.53
C ILE A 101 -7.65 8.35 1.65
N GLU A 102 -8.88 7.94 1.41
CA GLU A 102 -9.98 8.20 2.34
C GLU A 102 -10.04 7.22 3.51
N LYS A 103 -9.56 5.97 3.33
CA LYS A 103 -9.70 4.91 4.32
C LYS A 103 -8.40 4.58 5.06
N ALA A 104 -7.25 4.64 4.40
CA ALA A 104 -5.98 4.20 4.96
C ALA A 104 -5.01 5.33 5.29
N ALA A 105 -5.00 6.42 4.53
CA ALA A 105 -4.05 7.51 4.74
C ALA A 105 -4.34 8.30 6.02
N HIS A 106 -3.26 8.80 6.63
CA HIS A 106 -3.37 9.73 7.75
C HIS A 106 -4.12 11.00 7.32
N PRO A 107 -5.02 11.56 8.14
CA PRO A 107 -5.79 12.76 7.78
C PRO A 107 -4.95 13.92 7.26
N ASP A 108 -3.78 14.16 7.85
CA ASP A 108 -2.89 15.26 7.46
C ASP A 108 -2.27 15.09 6.07
N ALA A 109 -2.24 13.87 5.54
CA ALA A 109 -1.70 13.59 4.21
C ALA A 109 -2.77 13.58 3.10
N ARG A 110 -4.04 13.51 3.44
CA ARG A 110 -5.12 13.28 2.46
C ARG A 110 -5.21 14.38 1.42
N SER A 111 -5.07 15.64 1.83
CA SER A 111 -5.12 16.78 0.91
C SER A 111 -4.02 16.70 -0.15
N ASP A 112 -2.79 16.49 0.26
CA ASP A 112 -1.64 16.38 -0.65
C ASP A 112 -1.75 15.16 -1.57
N LEU A 113 -2.23 14.04 -1.04
CA LEU A 113 -2.46 12.83 -1.82
C LEU A 113 -3.54 13.00 -2.88
N ARG A 114 -4.63 13.74 -2.59
CA ARG A 114 -5.66 14.06 -3.58
C ARG A 114 -5.11 14.92 -4.71
N ILE A 115 -4.28 15.92 -4.40
CA ILE A 115 -3.63 16.75 -5.39
C ILE A 115 -2.70 15.91 -6.28
N ALA A 116 -1.90 15.04 -5.67
CA ALA A 116 -1.01 14.14 -6.39
C ALA A 116 -1.78 13.16 -7.29
N ALA A 117 -2.84 12.55 -6.77
CA ALA A 117 -3.71 11.65 -7.54
C ALA A 117 -4.27 12.33 -8.79
N LYS A 118 -4.76 13.56 -8.64
CA LYS A 118 -5.27 14.34 -9.77
C LYS A 118 -4.20 14.60 -10.83
N LYS A 119 -2.97 14.92 -10.41
CA LYS A 119 -1.83 15.11 -11.34
C LYS A 119 -1.45 13.82 -12.06
N MET A 120 -1.66 12.66 -11.44
CA MET A 120 -1.42 11.34 -12.02
C MET A 120 -2.56 10.87 -12.93
N GLY A 121 -3.66 11.62 -13.02
CA GLY A 121 -4.84 11.22 -13.79
C GLY A 121 -5.77 10.21 -13.09
N LEU A 122 -5.65 10.13 -11.78
CA LEU A 122 -6.45 9.21 -10.95
C LEU A 122 -7.71 9.88 -10.39
#